data_ba9fdee53aeb383edfd8bbdd1c551c85
#
_entry.id   ba9fdee53aeb383edfd8bbdd1c551c85
#
_cell.length_a   1.000
_cell.length_b   1.000
_cell.length_c   1.000
_cell.angle_alpha   90.00
_cell.angle_beta   90.00
_cell.angle_gamma   90.00
#
_symmetry.space_group_name_H-M   'P 1'
#
loop_
_entity.id
_entity.type
_entity.pdbx_description
1 polymer ?
#
loop_
_entity_poly.entity_id
_entity_poly.type
_entity_poly.pdbx_seq_one_letter_code
_entity_poly.pdbx_strand_id
1 'polypeptide(L)'
;MKTRILFPAIKGTCFLFLLGVLLLAASWLFMPKNNHKSFGFTDEEMLAGGVLGERDNSIDVLVVGDSEAYSSISPMQLWEQHGFTSYLCSTSAQPLYDSYRYLRQAFEHQSPRVVILETNAIFRTYKLNDYLLSRAKVLFSVLRYHDRWKTLSVNDFGGEARYTWTDDLKGFRYNTKVVPADTRKYMLPTDAEREIPLLNRACLAEMMALCEENGAQLILVSTPS
;
A
#
# COMPACT_ATOMS: atom_id res chain seq x y z
N MET A 1 21.81 -46.61 -2.96
CA MET A 1 22.13 -45.22 -2.58
C MET A 1 21.04 -44.21 -2.96
N LYS A 2 20.32 -44.37 -4.08
CA LYS A 2 19.22 -43.44 -4.52
C LYS A 2 18.01 -43.40 -3.57
N THR A 3 17.61 -44.49 -2.94
CA THR A 3 16.43 -44.57 -2.03
C THR A 3 16.63 -43.86 -0.70
N ARG A 4 17.88 -43.70 -0.21
CA ARG A 4 18.19 -42.99 1.07
C ARG A 4 18.00 -41.47 0.96
N ILE A 5 18.08 -40.88 -0.22
CA ILE A 5 17.91 -39.43 -0.45
C ILE A 5 16.46 -39.11 -0.80
N LEU A 6 15.75 -40.03 -1.45
CA LEU A 6 14.36 -39.81 -1.92
C LEU A 6 13.37 -39.66 -0.76
N PHE A 7 13.52 -40.43 0.32
CA PHE A 7 12.62 -40.43 1.47
C PHE A 7 12.63 -39.14 2.28
N PRO A 8 13.79 -38.54 2.62
CA PRO A 8 13.83 -37.23 3.28
C PRO A 8 13.36 -36.09 2.34
N ALA A 9 13.61 -36.17 1.04
CA ALA A 9 13.13 -35.19 0.07
C ALA A 9 11.60 -35.17 0.00
N ILE A 10 10.96 -36.36 -0.09
CA ILE A 10 9.49 -36.49 -0.08
C ILE A 10 8.92 -35.90 1.22
N LYS A 11 9.49 -36.24 2.38
CA LYS A 11 9.03 -35.68 3.67
C LYS A 11 9.14 -34.15 3.70
N GLY A 12 10.25 -33.61 3.21
CA GLY A 12 10.46 -32.16 3.10
C GLY A 12 9.43 -31.49 2.19
N THR A 13 9.16 -32.08 1.04
CA THR A 13 8.14 -31.56 0.12
C THR A 13 6.73 -31.61 0.71
N CYS A 14 6.36 -32.73 1.36
CA CYS A 14 5.06 -32.85 2.02
C CYS A 14 4.93 -31.84 3.19
N PHE A 15 5.99 -31.62 3.95
CA PHE A 15 6.01 -30.62 5.02
C PHE A 15 5.79 -29.20 4.46
N LEU A 16 6.54 -28.81 3.42
CA LEU A 16 6.41 -27.50 2.79
C LEU A 16 5.02 -27.29 2.18
N PHE A 17 4.48 -28.31 1.55
CA PHE A 17 3.11 -28.28 1.02
C PHE A 17 2.08 -28.07 2.13
N LEU A 18 2.15 -28.87 3.21
CA LEU A 18 1.24 -28.73 4.35
C LEU A 18 1.38 -27.35 5.01
N LEU A 19 2.59 -26.87 5.19
CA LEU A 19 2.86 -25.53 5.72
C LEU A 19 2.22 -24.45 4.83
N GLY A 20 2.38 -24.56 3.51
CA GLY A 20 1.76 -23.65 2.55
C GLY A 20 0.22 -23.62 2.66
N VAL A 21 -0.40 -24.79 2.75
CA VAL A 21 -1.86 -24.92 2.93
C VAL A 21 -2.30 -24.29 4.26
N LEU A 22 -1.58 -24.53 5.35
CA LEU A 22 -1.89 -23.94 6.66
C LEU A 22 -1.73 -22.42 6.66
N LEU A 23 -0.68 -21.89 6.00
CA LEU A 23 -0.49 -20.45 5.86
C LEU A 23 -1.60 -19.81 5.03
N LEU A 24 -2.06 -20.44 3.96
CA LEU A 24 -3.18 -19.93 3.15
C LEU A 24 -4.48 -19.94 3.94
N ALA A 25 -4.79 -21.05 4.66
CA ALA A 25 -5.97 -21.15 5.49
C ALA A 25 -5.96 -20.11 6.63
N ALA A 26 -4.81 -19.94 7.29
CA ALA A 26 -4.64 -18.89 8.30
C ALA A 26 -4.76 -17.50 7.68
N SER A 27 -4.22 -17.29 6.50
CA SER A 27 -4.34 -16.00 5.78
C SER A 27 -5.78 -15.65 5.46
N TRP A 28 -6.58 -16.62 5.03
CA TRP A 28 -8.01 -16.42 4.80
C TRP A 28 -8.76 -16.06 6.09
N LEU A 29 -8.45 -16.72 7.20
CA LEU A 29 -9.08 -16.47 8.50
C LEU A 29 -8.67 -15.11 9.08
N PHE A 30 -7.38 -14.79 9.01
CA PHE A 30 -6.84 -13.55 9.61
C PHE A 30 -7.03 -12.32 8.73
N MET A 31 -7.42 -12.47 7.46
CA MET A 31 -7.71 -11.33 6.59
C MET A 31 -8.86 -10.51 7.17
N PRO A 32 -8.67 -9.20 7.42
CA PRO A 32 -9.73 -8.34 7.94
C PRO A 32 -10.95 -8.34 7.00
N LYS A 33 -12.13 -8.54 7.58
CA LYS A 33 -13.39 -8.54 6.83
C LYS A 33 -14.00 -7.14 6.67
N ASN A 34 -13.36 -6.13 7.26
CA ASN A 34 -13.73 -4.72 7.13
C ASN A 34 -12.46 -3.86 7.27
N ASN A 35 -12.45 -2.66 6.72
CA ASN A 35 -11.34 -1.72 6.77
C ASN A 35 -11.40 -0.75 7.97
N HIS A 36 -12.02 -1.16 9.05
CA HIS A 36 -12.09 -0.37 10.28
C HIS A 36 -11.06 -0.85 11.32
N LYS A 37 -10.65 0.04 12.21
CA LYS A 37 -9.69 -0.20 13.30
C LYS A 37 -10.03 -1.41 14.17
N SER A 38 -11.31 -1.64 14.45
CA SER A 38 -11.78 -2.80 15.22
C SER A 38 -11.47 -4.15 14.55
N PHE A 39 -11.14 -4.15 13.27
CA PHE A 39 -10.76 -5.34 12.50
C PHE A 39 -9.26 -5.50 12.30
N GLY A 40 -8.43 -4.75 13.04
CA GLY A 40 -6.97 -4.91 13.07
C GLY A 40 -6.19 -3.97 12.15
N PHE A 41 -6.84 -2.99 11.52
CA PHE A 41 -6.15 -1.91 10.83
C PHE A 41 -5.54 -0.93 11.85
N THR A 42 -4.32 -0.48 11.60
CA THR A 42 -3.77 0.70 12.28
C THR A 42 -4.49 1.96 11.79
N ASP A 43 -4.40 3.07 12.54
CA ASP A 43 -5.02 4.34 12.12
C ASP A 43 -4.52 4.79 10.74
N GLU A 44 -3.24 4.60 10.46
CA GLU A 44 -2.65 4.94 9.15
C GLU A 44 -3.14 4.02 8.02
N GLU A 45 -3.15 2.70 8.27
CA GLU A 45 -3.65 1.73 7.29
C GLU A 45 -5.14 1.92 7.03
N MET A 46 -5.91 2.31 8.04
CA MET A 46 -7.32 2.62 7.90
C MET A 46 -7.52 3.82 6.97
N LEU A 47 -6.78 4.92 7.21
CA LEU A 47 -6.86 6.10 6.34
C LEU A 47 -6.46 5.78 4.89
N ALA A 48 -5.31 5.13 4.68
CA ALA A 48 -4.85 4.75 3.35
C ALA A 48 -5.76 3.70 2.67
N GLY A 49 -6.32 2.77 3.45
CA GLY A 49 -7.24 1.73 2.98
C GLY A 49 -8.71 2.17 2.89
N GLY A 50 -9.04 3.41 3.27
CA GLY A 50 -10.39 3.94 3.17
C GLY A 50 -10.92 4.04 1.74
N VAL A 51 -10.03 4.04 0.75
CA VAL A 51 -10.39 3.93 -0.67
C VAL A 51 -11.24 2.70 -0.98
N LEU A 52 -11.05 1.62 -0.21
CA LEU A 52 -11.84 0.37 -0.37
C LEU A 52 -13.30 0.54 0.10
N GLY A 53 -13.58 1.54 0.93
CA GLY A 53 -14.95 1.89 1.35
C GLY A 53 -15.64 2.90 0.46
N GLU A 54 -14.96 3.43 -0.54
CA GLU A 54 -15.57 4.28 -1.57
C GLU A 54 -16.45 3.44 -2.50
N ARG A 55 -17.41 4.09 -3.15
CA ARG A 55 -18.21 3.43 -4.18
C ARG A 55 -17.31 3.00 -5.33
N ASP A 56 -17.56 1.82 -5.88
CA ASP A 56 -16.80 1.30 -7.00
C ASP A 56 -16.75 2.31 -8.18
N ASN A 57 -15.58 2.46 -8.76
CA ASN A 57 -15.32 3.34 -9.90
C ASN A 57 -15.73 4.80 -9.68
N SER A 58 -15.58 5.30 -8.45
CA SER A 58 -15.92 6.68 -8.09
C SER A 58 -14.72 7.62 -7.94
N ILE A 59 -13.50 7.11 -8.09
CA ILE A 59 -12.26 7.87 -7.94
C ILE A 59 -11.61 8.09 -9.31
N ASP A 60 -11.46 9.37 -9.70
CA ASP A 60 -10.80 9.77 -10.95
C ASP A 60 -9.29 9.78 -10.83
N VAL A 61 -8.76 10.17 -9.67
CA VAL A 61 -7.32 10.30 -9.38
C VAL A 61 -6.96 9.57 -8.09
N LEU A 62 -6.05 8.62 -8.19
CA LEU A 62 -5.50 7.94 -7.02
C LEU A 62 -4.10 8.50 -6.72
N VAL A 63 -3.85 8.86 -5.46
CA VAL A 63 -2.54 9.34 -5.02
C VAL A 63 -1.91 8.29 -4.12
N VAL A 64 -0.67 7.92 -4.39
CA VAL A 64 0.14 7.02 -3.56
C VAL A 64 1.46 7.69 -3.19
N GLY A 65 1.94 7.48 -1.98
CA GLY A 65 3.17 8.10 -1.50
C GLY A 65 3.32 7.96 0.00
N ASP A 66 4.17 8.77 0.58
CA ASP A 66 4.35 8.79 2.04
C ASP A 66 3.72 10.04 2.70
N SER A 67 4.31 10.51 3.80
CA SER A 67 3.82 11.68 4.53
C SER A 67 3.79 12.96 3.69
N GLU A 68 4.65 13.07 2.71
CA GLU A 68 4.69 14.22 1.81
C GLU A 68 3.40 14.29 0.97
N ALA A 69 2.92 13.14 0.46
CA ALA A 69 1.68 13.07 -0.30
C ALA A 69 0.47 13.49 0.54
N TYR A 70 0.26 12.87 1.72
CA TYR A 70 -0.93 13.16 2.52
C TYR A 70 -0.94 14.53 3.18
N SER A 71 0.19 15.22 3.22
CA SER A 71 0.30 16.58 3.76
C SER A 71 0.19 17.67 2.70
N SER A 72 0.50 17.34 1.43
CA SER A 72 0.64 18.34 0.36
C SER A 72 -0.51 18.34 -0.64
N ILE A 73 -1.16 17.19 -0.85
CA ILE A 73 -2.22 17.05 -1.87
C ILE A 73 -3.57 16.90 -1.17
N SER A 74 -4.44 17.90 -1.32
CA SER A 74 -5.78 17.90 -0.73
C SER A 74 -6.85 17.47 -1.74
N PRO A 75 -7.49 16.28 -1.57
CA PRO A 75 -8.59 15.85 -2.42
C PRO A 75 -9.76 16.82 -2.44
N MET A 76 -10.04 17.47 -1.30
CA MET A 76 -11.13 18.44 -1.21
C MET A 76 -10.87 19.68 -2.07
N GLN A 77 -9.62 20.18 -2.11
CA GLN A 77 -9.25 21.29 -2.98
C GLN A 77 -9.27 20.90 -4.46
N LEU A 78 -8.83 19.68 -4.78
CA LEU A 78 -8.89 19.19 -6.16
C LEU A 78 -10.33 19.09 -6.66
N TRP A 79 -11.24 18.63 -5.79
CA TRP A 79 -12.67 18.61 -6.11
C TRP A 79 -13.24 20.02 -6.26
N GLU A 80 -12.96 20.92 -5.33
CA GLU A 80 -13.48 22.30 -5.35
C GLU A 80 -13.01 23.08 -6.58
N GLN A 81 -11.73 22.92 -6.96
CA GLN A 81 -11.12 23.70 -8.01
C GLN A 81 -11.30 23.11 -9.40
N HIS A 82 -11.38 21.78 -9.51
CA HIS A 82 -11.31 21.08 -10.79
C HIS A 82 -12.44 20.05 -11.00
N GLY A 83 -13.21 19.72 -9.98
CA GLY A 83 -14.37 18.85 -10.09
C GLY A 83 -14.08 17.35 -10.24
N PHE A 84 -12.82 16.90 -10.08
CA PHE A 84 -12.51 15.47 -10.09
C PHE A 84 -12.34 14.89 -8.69
N THR A 85 -12.76 13.64 -8.54
CA THR A 85 -12.65 12.90 -7.29
C THR A 85 -11.25 12.32 -7.11
N SER A 86 -10.74 12.33 -5.88
CA SER A 86 -9.43 11.75 -5.60
C SER A 86 -9.35 11.12 -4.21
N TYR A 87 -8.41 10.20 -4.03
CA TYR A 87 -8.12 9.56 -2.75
C TYR A 87 -6.61 9.36 -2.56
N LEU A 88 -6.13 9.53 -1.30
CA LEU A 88 -4.73 9.32 -0.95
C LEU A 88 -4.55 7.99 -0.21
N CYS A 89 -3.82 7.09 -0.81
CA CYS A 89 -3.39 5.83 -0.20
C CYS A 89 -1.95 5.97 0.33
N SER A 90 -1.80 6.74 1.42
CA SER A 90 -0.50 7.16 1.93
C SER A 90 -0.38 6.97 3.43
N THR A 91 0.80 6.51 3.88
CA THR A 91 1.14 6.31 5.29
C THR A 91 2.50 6.95 5.62
N SER A 92 2.80 7.14 6.90
CA SER A 92 4.11 7.69 7.31
C SER A 92 5.26 6.83 6.83
N ALA A 93 6.28 7.46 6.22
CA ALA A 93 7.47 6.78 5.70
C ALA A 93 7.15 5.57 4.80
N GLN A 94 6.06 5.61 4.06
CA GLN A 94 5.59 4.52 3.21
C GLN A 94 6.66 4.09 2.21
N PRO A 95 7.08 2.81 2.22
CA PRO A 95 7.98 2.31 1.20
C PRO A 95 7.27 2.12 -0.14
N LEU A 96 8.03 2.19 -1.24
CA LEU A 96 7.48 2.11 -2.59
C LEU A 96 6.71 0.80 -2.85
N TYR A 97 7.12 -0.31 -2.26
CA TYR A 97 6.43 -1.59 -2.37
C TYR A 97 5.06 -1.61 -1.64
N ASP A 98 4.87 -0.78 -0.60
CA ASP A 98 3.55 -0.60 0.01
C ASP A 98 2.66 0.33 -0.85
N SER A 99 3.24 1.33 -1.51
CA SER A 99 2.53 2.13 -2.53
C SER A 99 2.02 1.24 -3.67
N TYR A 100 2.85 0.31 -4.17
CA TYR A 100 2.42 -0.71 -5.14
C TYR A 100 1.28 -1.58 -4.61
N ARG A 101 1.35 -2.02 -3.36
CA ARG A 101 0.30 -2.83 -2.73
C ARG A 101 -1.05 -2.07 -2.65
N TYR A 102 -1.03 -0.82 -2.19
CA TYR A 102 -2.25 0.01 -2.13
C TYR A 102 -2.82 0.26 -3.51
N LEU A 103 -1.95 0.57 -4.48
CA LEU A 103 -2.36 0.76 -5.87
C LEU A 103 -3.06 -0.49 -6.42
N ARG A 104 -2.48 -1.66 -6.21
CA ARG A 104 -3.09 -2.93 -6.64
C ARG A 104 -4.43 -3.20 -5.98
N GLN A 105 -4.54 -2.97 -4.66
CA GLN A 105 -5.81 -3.11 -3.94
C GLN A 105 -6.87 -2.12 -4.42
N ALA A 106 -6.47 -0.88 -4.71
CA ALA A 106 -7.40 0.11 -5.21
C ALA A 106 -7.95 -0.26 -6.59
N PHE A 107 -7.14 -0.79 -7.49
CA PHE A 107 -7.59 -1.25 -8.82
C PHE A 107 -8.56 -2.43 -8.79
N GLU A 108 -8.69 -3.14 -7.67
CA GLU A 108 -9.72 -4.19 -7.51
C GLU A 108 -11.15 -3.59 -7.44
N HIS A 109 -11.28 -2.31 -7.08
CA HIS A 109 -12.57 -1.62 -6.88
C HIS A 109 -12.69 -0.29 -7.62
N GLN A 110 -11.58 0.28 -8.06
CA GLN A 110 -11.53 1.61 -8.67
C GLN A 110 -10.85 1.54 -10.05
N SER A 111 -11.26 2.43 -10.94
CA SER A 111 -10.65 2.60 -12.27
C SER A 111 -10.21 4.05 -12.47
N PRO A 112 -9.23 4.56 -11.68
CA PRO A 112 -8.77 5.93 -11.81
C PRO A 112 -8.11 6.15 -13.18
N ARG A 113 -8.35 7.31 -13.77
CA ARG A 113 -7.69 7.71 -15.03
C ARG A 113 -6.23 8.11 -14.81
N VAL A 114 -5.93 8.61 -13.61
CA VAL A 114 -4.60 9.11 -13.24
C VAL A 114 -4.19 8.53 -11.90
N VAL A 115 -2.96 8.07 -11.83
CA VAL A 115 -2.27 7.73 -10.59
C VAL A 115 -1.14 8.73 -10.38
N ILE A 116 -1.14 9.40 -9.24
CA ILE A 116 -0.05 10.29 -8.82
C ILE A 116 0.82 9.52 -7.84
N LEU A 117 2.10 9.38 -8.14
CA LEU A 117 3.11 8.85 -7.23
C LEU A 117 3.97 10.00 -6.71
N GLU A 118 3.92 10.25 -5.41
CA GLU A 118 4.87 11.14 -4.75
C GLU A 118 6.25 10.47 -4.70
N THR A 119 7.30 11.20 -5.07
CA THR A 119 8.59 10.62 -5.45
C THR A 119 9.56 10.38 -4.30
N ASN A 120 9.30 10.86 -3.09
CA ASN A 120 10.22 10.74 -1.95
C ASN A 120 10.64 9.28 -1.67
N ALA A 121 9.69 8.34 -1.75
CA ALA A 121 9.95 6.92 -1.53
C ALA A 121 10.81 6.28 -2.63
N ILE A 122 10.87 6.84 -3.84
CA ILE A 122 11.64 6.30 -4.98
C ILE A 122 13.14 6.24 -4.68
N PHE A 123 13.64 7.23 -3.95
CA PHE A 123 15.07 7.37 -3.65
C PHE A 123 15.48 6.82 -2.29
N ARG A 124 14.52 6.26 -1.52
CA ARG A 124 14.78 5.69 -0.19
C ARG A 124 15.32 4.27 -0.31
N THR A 125 16.44 3.98 0.37
CA THR A 125 17.03 2.64 0.36
C THR A 125 16.32 1.73 1.36
N TYR A 126 15.94 0.54 0.92
CA TYR A 126 15.36 -0.51 1.74
C TYR A 126 16.26 -1.74 1.77
N LYS A 127 16.22 -2.49 2.86
CA LYS A 127 16.91 -3.78 2.95
C LYS A 127 16.14 -4.83 2.15
N LEU A 128 16.88 -5.75 1.52
CA LEU A 128 16.28 -6.87 0.79
C LEU A 128 15.32 -7.69 1.65
N ASN A 129 15.65 -7.87 2.94
CA ASN A 129 14.79 -8.61 3.88
C ASN A 129 13.42 -7.95 4.05
N ASP A 130 13.37 -6.61 4.12
CA ASP A 130 12.11 -5.87 4.30
C ASP A 130 11.24 -6.01 3.04
N TYR A 131 11.87 -5.96 1.87
CA TYR A 131 11.20 -6.19 0.59
C TYR A 131 10.64 -7.61 0.49
N LEU A 132 11.45 -8.63 0.76
CA LEU A 132 11.01 -10.03 0.72
C LEU A 132 9.90 -10.31 1.74
N LEU A 133 10.02 -9.77 2.95
CA LEU A 133 8.97 -9.89 3.96
C LEU A 133 7.67 -9.21 3.53
N SER A 134 7.75 -8.06 2.88
CA SER A 134 6.57 -7.40 2.32
C SER A 134 5.88 -8.26 1.26
N ARG A 135 6.64 -8.86 0.34
CA ARG A 135 6.10 -9.81 -0.65
C ARG A 135 5.46 -11.04 0.01
N ALA A 136 6.09 -11.58 1.05
CA ALA A 136 5.52 -12.67 1.83
C ALA A 136 4.21 -12.27 2.54
N LYS A 137 4.11 -11.04 3.05
CA LYS A 137 2.88 -10.49 3.66
C LYS A 137 1.75 -10.26 2.66
N VAL A 138 2.06 -10.02 1.39
CA VAL A 138 1.06 -9.96 0.31
C VAL A 138 0.53 -11.35 0.00
N LEU A 139 1.40 -12.36 -0.07
CA LEU A 139 1.01 -13.74 -0.36
C LEU A 139 0.32 -14.40 0.84
N PHE A 140 0.83 -14.15 2.04
CA PHE A 140 0.33 -14.70 3.29
C PHE A 140 -0.09 -13.57 4.24
N SER A 141 -1.34 -13.13 4.12
CA SER A 141 -1.86 -12.01 4.91
C SER A 141 -1.83 -12.26 6.42
N VAL A 142 -1.80 -13.52 6.88
CA VAL A 142 -1.58 -13.86 8.29
C VAL A 142 -0.28 -13.26 8.84
N LEU A 143 0.77 -13.13 8.02
CA LEU A 143 2.03 -12.50 8.44
C LEU A 143 1.88 -11.00 8.74
N ARG A 144 0.86 -10.36 8.17
CA ARG A 144 0.53 -8.95 8.43
C ARG A 144 -0.44 -8.81 9.60
N TYR A 145 -1.46 -9.65 9.64
CA TYR A 145 -2.59 -9.53 10.56
C TYR A 145 -2.55 -10.57 11.68
N HIS A 146 -1.38 -11.15 12.00
CA HIS A 146 -1.25 -12.19 13.03
C HIS A 146 -1.77 -11.75 14.41
N ASP A 147 -1.65 -10.47 14.76
CA ASP A 147 -2.16 -9.93 16.03
C ASP A 147 -3.69 -10.00 16.19
N ARG A 148 -4.42 -10.22 15.08
CA ARG A 148 -5.87 -10.40 15.10
C ARG A 148 -6.33 -11.63 15.86
N TRP A 149 -5.43 -12.56 16.23
CA TRP A 149 -5.80 -13.68 17.07
C TRP A 149 -6.53 -13.24 18.37
N LYS A 150 -6.28 -12.00 18.83
CA LYS A 150 -6.90 -11.40 20.02
C LYS A 150 -8.33 -10.90 19.76
N THR A 151 -8.71 -10.69 18.52
CA THR A 151 -9.97 -10.04 18.10
C THR A 151 -10.78 -10.88 17.13
N LEU A 152 -10.34 -12.12 16.84
CA LEU A 152 -11.09 -13.04 15.99
C LEU A 152 -12.46 -13.34 16.61
N SER A 153 -13.47 -13.32 15.76
CA SER A 153 -14.86 -13.61 16.09
C SER A 153 -15.44 -14.70 15.18
N VAL A 154 -16.60 -15.22 15.50
CA VAL A 154 -17.30 -16.20 14.66
C VAL A 154 -17.55 -15.65 13.25
N ASN A 155 -17.73 -14.35 13.10
CA ASN A 155 -17.95 -13.70 11.81
C ASN A 155 -16.72 -13.77 10.88
N ASP A 156 -15.52 -13.97 11.42
CA ASP A 156 -14.31 -14.12 10.62
C ASP A 156 -14.24 -15.47 9.87
N PHE A 157 -15.04 -16.47 10.31
CA PHE A 157 -15.04 -17.80 9.71
C PHE A 157 -15.99 -17.99 8.52
N GLY A 158 -16.86 -17.05 8.21
CA GLY A 158 -17.89 -17.28 7.20
C GLY A 158 -18.31 -16.09 6.36
N GLY A 159 -17.68 -14.93 6.50
CA GLY A 159 -18.10 -13.70 5.83
C GLY A 159 -17.21 -13.32 4.64
N GLU A 160 -17.80 -12.77 3.59
CA GLU A 160 -17.09 -11.99 2.58
C GLU A 160 -16.59 -10.69 3.21
N ALA A 161 -15.43 -10.21 2.75
CA ALA A 161 -14.93 -8.91 3.17
C ALA A 161 -15.86 -7.81 2.65
N ARG A 162 -16.31 -6.92 3.55
CA ARG A 162 -17.13 -5.75 3.20
C ARG A 162 -16.46 -4.51 3.75
N TYR A 163 -15.79 -3.80 2.89
CA TYR A 163 -15.16 -2.54 3.22
C TYR A 163 -16.21 -1.43 3.12
N THR A 164 -16.52 -0.80 4.25
CA THR A 164 -17.61 0.19 4.34
C THR A 164 -17.15 1.52 4.91
N TRP A 165 -15.95 1.56 5.46
CA TRP A 165 -15.41 2.79 6.02
C TRP A 165 -14.58 3.54 5.00
N THR A 166 -14.79 4.84 4.91
CA THR A 166 -13.96 5.78 4.15
C THR A 166 -13.67 7.01 5.00
N ASP A 167 -12.60 7.73 4.68
CA ASP A 167 -12.21 8.95 5.36
C ASP A 167 -12.91 10.18 4.73
N ASP A 168 -13.42 11.09 5.56
CA ASP A 168 -14.08 12.31 5.09
C ASP A 168 -13.13 13.23 4.30
N LEU A 169 -11.85 13.27 4.67
CA LEU A 169 -10.81 14.03 3.99
C LEU A 169 -10.08 13.22 2.90
N LYS A 170 -10.57 12.01 2.61
CA LYS A 170 -10.03 11.13 1.55
C LYS A 170 -8.54 10.83 1.71
N GLY A 171 -8.12 10.58 2.95
CA GLY A 171 -6.74 10.26 3.30
C GLY A 171 -5.83 11.47 3.53
N PHE A 172 -6.32 12.69 3.35
CA PHE A 172 -5.57 13.91 3.63
C PHE A 172 -5.43 14.16 5.13
N ARG A 173 -4.23 14.56 5.57
CA ARG A 173 -3.97 14.90 6.97
C ARG A 173 -3.81 16.39 7.14
N TYR A 174 -4.85 17.01 7.64
CA TYR A 174 -4.84 18.43 7.95
C TYR A 174 -3.95 18.70 9.17
N ASN A 175 -3.02 19.65 9.03
CA ASN A 175 -2.14 20.09 10.11
C ASN A 175 -2.09 21.62 10.18
N THR A 176 -2.41 22.17 11.33
CA THR A 176 -2.37 23.62 11.60
C THR A 176 -1.05 24.09 12.21
N LYS A 177 -0.12 23.18 12.48
CA LYS A 177 1.15 23.51 13.09
C LYS A 177 2.00 24.32 12.13
N VAL A 178 2.33 25.55 12.51
CA VAL A 178 3.27 26.41 11.78
C VAL A 178 4.64 26.29 12.42
N VAL A 179 5.64 25.91 11.65
CA VAL A 179 7.04 25.87 12.09
C VAL A 179 7.81 26.89 11.27
N PRO A 180 8.49 27.88 11.91
CA PRO A 180 9.33 28.81 11.19
C PRO A 180 10.45 28.08 10.44
N ALA A 181 10.60 28.33 9.14
CA ALA A 181 11.65 27.76 8.30
C ALA A 181 12.55 28.86 7.73
N ASP A 182 13.85 28.57 7.57
CA ASP A 182 14.77 29.45 6.86
C ASP A 182 14.64 29.22 5.34
N THR A 183 13.81 30.01 4.70
CA THR A 183 13.54 29.93 3.26
C THR A 183 14.74 30.17 2.38
N ARG A 184 15.84 30.78 2.91
CA ARG A 184 17.06 31.06 2.12
C ARG A 184 17.84 29.82 1.75
N LYS A 185 17.64 28.70 2.48
CA LYS A 185 18.29 27.41 2.23
C LYS A 185 17.34 26.39 1.62
N TYR A 186 16.10 26.77 1.44
CA TYR A 186 15.09 25.93 0.83
C TYR A 186 15.26 25.93 -0.70
N MET A 187 15.26 24.79 -1.31
CA MET A 187 15.42 24.63 -2.77
C MET A 187 16.75 25.23 -3.31
N LEU A 188 17.88 24.89 -2.70
CA LEU A 188 19.17 25.23 -3.28
C LEU A 188 19.32 24.48 -4.62
N PRO A 189 19.74 25.18 -5.70
CA PRO A 189 20.06 24.53 -6.97
C PRO A 189 21.10 23.44 -6.76
N THR A 190 20.87 22.28 -7.34
CA THR A 190 21.82 21.17 -7.32
C THR A 190 21.83 20.48 -8.67
N ASP A 191 23.02 20.21 -9.19
CA ASP A 191 23.22 19.36 -10.39
C ASP A 191 23.45 17.90 -9.99
N ALA A 192 23.26 17.55 -8.70
CA ALA A 192 23.48 16.20 -8.22
C ALA A 192 22.37 15.27 -8.73
N GLU A 193 22.77 14.30 -9.53
CA GLU A 193 21.91 13.20 -9.96
C GLU A 193 21.75 12.20 -8.80
N ARG A 194 20.54 11.73 -8.59
CA ARG A 194 20.24 10.67 -7.61
C ARG A 194 19.85 9.40 -8.35
N GLU A 195 20.60 8.34 -8.10
CA GLU A 195 20.24 7.02 -8.64
C GLU A 195 19.06 6.41 -7.88
N ILE A 196 18.15 5.81 -8.63
CA ILE A 196 17.06 5.02 -8.05
C ILE A 196 17.63 3.65 -7.64
N PRO A 197 17.51 3.25 -6.35
CA PRO A 197 17.95 1.93 -5.91
C PRO A 197 17.32 0.80 -6.73
N LEU A 198 18.05 -0.29 -6.96
CA LEU A 198 17.64 -1.38 -7.85
C LEU A 198 16.26 -1.96 -7.51
N LEU A 199 15.98 -2.19 -6.22
CA LEU A 199 14.68 -2.70 -5.77
C LEU A 199 13.55 -1.72 -6.05
N ASN A 200 13.79 -0.42 -5.88
CA ASN A 200 12.78 0.60 -6.16
C ASN A 200 12.56 0.76 -7.67
N ARG A 201 13.61 0.61 -8.47
CA ARG A 201 13.51 0.62 -9.95
C ARG A 201 12.62 -0.53 -10.43
N ALA A 202 12.79 -1.74 -9.89
CA ALA A 202 11.93 -2.88 -10.20
C ALA A 202 10.48 -2.64 -9.77
N CYS A 203 10.27 -2.13 -8.55
CA CYS A 203 8.94 -1.83 -8.03
C CYS A 203 8.23 -0.73 -8.85
N LEU A 204 8.96 0.32 -9.25
CA LEU A 204 8.43 1.38 -10.10
C LEU A 204 8.00 0.83 -11.47
N ALA A 205 8.79 -0.07 -12.06
CA ALA A 205 8.43 -0.73 -13.31
C ALA A 205 7.16 -1.57 -13.16
N GLU A 206 6.98 -2.29 -12.04
CA GLU A 206 5.72 -3.01 -11.73
C GLU A 206 4.53 -2.04 -11.59
N MET A 207 4.72 -0.88 -10.96
CA MET A 207 3.67 0.14 -10.83
C MET A 207 3.27 0.73 -12.19
N MET A 208 4.26 0.99 -13.06
CA MET A 208 4.02 1.48 -14.42
C MET A 208 3.21 0.47 -15.22
N ALA A 209 3.63 -0.81 -15.20
CA ALA A 209 2.93 -1.89 -15.90
C ALA A 209 1.48 -2.05 -15.38
N LEU A 210 1.29 -2.00 -14.05
CA LEU A 210 -0.03 -2.10 -13.43
C LEU A 210 -0.95 -0.94 -13.84
N CYS A 211 -0.43 0.28 -13.93
CA CYS A 211 -1.19 1.44 -14.42
C CYS A 211 -1.58 1.26 -15.90
N GLU A 212 -0.63 0.83 -16.74
CA GLU A 212 -0.86 0.59 -18.17
C GLU A 212 -1.94 -0.51 -18.39
N GLU A 213 -1.83 -1.62 -17.67
CA GLU A 213 -2.82 -2.72 -17.69
C GLU A 213 -4.23 -2.26 -17.32
N ASN A 214 -4.35 -1.26 -16.44
CA ASN A 214 -5.64 -0.72 -15.99
C ASN A 214 -6.04 0.57 -16.73
N GLY A 215 -5.29 1.00 -17.75
CA GLY A 215 -5.60 2.18 -18.56
C GLY A 215 -5.42 3.50 -17.82
N ALA A 216 -4.64 3.53 -16.74
CA ALA A 216 -4.35 4.71 -15.96
C ALA A 216 -3.01 5.35 -16.37
N GLN A 217 -2.94 6.68 -16.38
CA GLN A 217 -1.68 7.41 -16.55
C GLN A 217 -0.96 7.56 -15.22
N LEU A 218 0.29 7.12 -15.12
CA LEU A 218 1.14 7.36 -13.95
C LEU A 218 1.86 8.70 -14.08
N ILE A 219 1.70 9.58 -13.08
CA ILE A 219 2.37 10.88 -12.97
C ILE A 219 3.25 10.88 -11.73
N LEU A 220 4.51 11.27 -11.88
CA LEU A 220 5.46 11.42 -10.79
C LEU A 220 5.45 12.88 -10.31
N VAL A 221 5.24 13.08 -9.01
CA VAL A 221 5.18 14.43 -8.41
C VAL A 221 6.16 14.48 -7.23
N SER A 222 7.03 15.49 -7.23
CA SER A 222 7.84 15.81 -6.06
C SER A 222 7.16 16.96 -5.33
N THR A 223 6.75 16.72 -4.11
CA THR A 223 6.16 17.74 -3.26
C THR A 223 7.25 18.50 -2.48
N PRO A 224 7.04 19.78 -2.15
CA PRO A 224 7.97 20.52 -1.29
C PRO A 224 7.95 19.91 0.11
N SER A 225 9.13 19.61 0.66
CA SER A 225 9.32 19.02 2.00
C SER A 225 10.06 19.97 2.95
#